data_d947950a080626dec0d360dc9630aeb1
#
_entry.id   d947950a080626dec0d360dc9630aeb1
#
_cell.length_a   1.000
_cell.length_b   1.000
_cell.length_c   1.000
_cell.angle_alpha   90.00
_cell.angle_beta   90.00
_cell.angle_gamma   90.00
#
_symmetry.space_group_name_H-M   'P 1'
#
loop_
_entity.id
_entity.type
_entity.pdbx_description
1 polymer ?
#
loop_
_entity_poly.entity_id
_entity_poly.type
_entity_poly.pdbx_seq_one_letter_code
_entity_poly.pdbx_strand_id
1 'polypeptide(L)'
;PVVSSAASDVYKRQIDYCMELNSLSKSFNMSGWRVGMLIGSKRNIDNVLKIKSNMDSGMFYGVQMGAVKALKLDDSWFNKINDIYLKRKKIVLEICDILNLSYDPKSVGMFVWAKINSNKSSKELTDYLLYEKNIFVTPGFIFGKNGEGYIRFSLCLDEKIITKAKSRLQ
;
A
#
# COMPACT_ATOMS: atom_id res chain seq x y z
N PRO A 1 -0.06 -7.07 10.98
CA PRO A 1 0.69 -7.06 12.23
C PRO A 1 1.38 -5.71 12.40
N VAL A 2 1.09 -5.06 13.50
CA VAL A 2 1.79 -3.85 13.94
C VAL A 2 3.14 -4.30 14.50
N VAL A 3 4.13 -4.48 13.64
CA VAL A 3 5.46 -4.95 14.06
C VAL A 3 6.28 -3.83 14.70
N SER A 4 5.87 -2.57 14.55
CA SER A 4 6.63 -1.43 15.06
C SER A 4 6.54 -1.23 16.57
N SER A 5 5.45 -1.61 17.22
CA SER A 5 5.31 -1.39 18.67
C SER A 5 6.17 -2.33 19.52
N ALA A 6 6.35 -3.58 19.10
CA ALA A 6 7.15 -4.54 19.85
C ALA A 6 8.67 -4.20 19.82
N ALA A 7 9.16 -3.58 18.75
CA ALA A 7 10.56 -3.15 18.67
C ALA A 7 10.84 -1.92 19.56
N SER A 8 9.86 -1.05 19.78
CA SER A 8 10.01 0.11 20.66
C SER A 8 10.00 -0.26 22.16
N ASP A 9 9.32 -1.35 22.50
CA ASP A 9 9.25 -1.83 23.90
C ASP A 9 10.54 -2.52 24.36
N VAL A 10 11.29 -3.13 23.46
CA VAL A 10 12.56 -3.78 23.78
C VAL A 10 13.67 -2.77 24.09
N TYR A 11 13.56 -1.53 23.58
CA TYR A 11 14.58 -0.49 23.78
C TYR A 11 13.94 0.82 24.23
N LYS A 12 13.65 0.96 25.51
CA LYS A 12 13.05 2.17 26.14
C LYS A 12 13.71 3.51 25.82
N ARG A 13 14.89 3.52 25.15
CA ARG A 13 15.59 4.73 24.72
C ARG A 13 15.48 5.03 23.23
N GLN A 14 14.86 4.18 22.41
CA GLN A 14 14.78 4.43 20.97
C GLN A 14 13.96 5.66 20.61
N ILE A 15 12.90 5.95 21.38
CA ILE A 15 12.06 7.11 21.14
C ILE A 15 12.82 8.44 21.27
N ASP A 16 13.91 8.46 22.02
CA ASP A 16 14.75 9.66 22.18
C ASP A 16 15.60 9.95 20.93
N TYR A 17 15.88 8.92 20.14
CA TYR A 17 16.76 8.97 18.96
C TYR A 17 16.02 8.75 17.65
N CYS A 18 14.81 8.19 17.69
CA CYS A 18 14.03 7.85 16.52
C CYS A 18 12.73 8.63 16.48
N MET A 19 12.23 8.83 15.25
CA MET A 19 10.86 9.30 14.99
C MET A 19 10.16 8.29 14.09
N GLU A 20 8.89 8.03 14.36
CA GLU A 20 8.05 7.18 13.53
C GLU A 20 7.02 8.03 12.77
N LEU A 21 7.01 7.89 11.46
CA LEU A 21 5.97 8.45 10.59
C LEU A 21 4.96 7.34 10.31
N ASN A 22 3.75 7.49 10.81
CA ASN A 22 2.66 6.55 10.59
C ASN A 22 1.57 7.17 9.74
N SER A 23 1.03 6.43 8.78
CA SER A 23 -0.02 6.91 7.87
C SER A 23 -1.29 6.09 8.02
N LEU A 24 -2.43 6.76 8.07
CA LEU A 24 -3.74 6.10 8.04
C LEU A 24 -4.20 5.72 6.62
N SER A 25 -3.42 6.09 5.60
CA SER A 25 -3.78 5.89 4.19
C SER A 25 -4.05 4.45 3.81
N LYS A 26 -3.26 3.50 4.35
CA LYS A 26 -3.34 2.08 3.96
C LYS A 26 -4.17 1.28 4.95
N SER A 27 -3.78 1.28 6.22
CA SER A 27 -4.44 0.46 7.26
C SER A 27 -5.91 0.81 7.48
N PHE A 28 -6.30 2.07 7.24
CA PHE A 28 -7.66 2.55 7.47
C PHE A 28 -8.40 2.96 6.18
N ASN A 29 -7.87 2.62 5.00
CA ASN A 29 -8.46 3.05 3.72
C ASN A 29 -8.66 4.57 3.58
N MET A 30 -7.81 5.37 4.22
CA MET A 30 -7.93 6.82 4.30
C MET A 30 -6.93 7.56 3.39
N SER A 31 -6.56 7.00 2.24
CA SER A 31 -5.56 7.62 1.36
C SER A 31 -5.96 9.02 0.87
N GLY A 32 -7.23 9.25 0.58
CA GLY A 32 -7.77 10.56 0.16
C GLY A 32 -7.84 11.59 1.29
N TRP A 33 -7.82 11.17 2.55
CA TRP A 33 -7.90 12.06 3.72
C TRP A 33 -6.60 12.80 4.01
N ARG A 34 -5.48 12.36 3.45
CA ARG A 34 -4.16 12.96 3.62
C ARG A 34 -3.77 13.15 5.09
N VAL A 35 -3.95 12.12 5.92
CA VAL A 35 -3.70 12.15 7.35
C VAL A 35 -2.71 11.07 7.78
N GLY A 36 -1.80 11.45 8.64
CA GLY A 36 -0.82 10.60 9.30
C GLY A 36 -0.38 11.25 10.60
N MET A 37 0.53 10.61 11.31
CA MET A 37 1.03 11.09 12.58
C MET A 37 2.54 10.93 12.64
N LEU A 38 3.19 11.83 13.35
CA LEU A 38 4.59 11.75 13.73
C LEU A 38 4.66 11.45 15.23
N ILE A 39 5.37 10.39 15.58
CA ILE A 39 5.57 9.94 16.96
C ILE A 39 7.06 10.02 17.27
N GLY A 40 7.41 10.50 18.46
CA GLY A 40 8.80 10.64 18.88
C GLY A 40 8.92 11.32 20.23
N SER A 41 10.16 11.57 20.68
CA SER A 41 10.39 12.34 21.91
C SER A 41 9.83 13.75 21.78
N LYS A 42 9.47 14.34 22.92
CA LYS A 42 9.00 15.74 22.97
C LYS A 42 9.95 16.69 22.25
N ARG A 43 11.26 16.55 22.48
CA ARG A 43 12.28 17.38 21.84
C ARG A 43 12.22 17.30 20.32
N ASN A 44 12.14 16.10 19.76
CA ASN A 44 12.10 15.88 18.33
C ASN A 44 10.79 16.41 17.71
N ILE A 45 9.65 16.17 18.37
CA ILE A 45 8.34 16.67 17.94
C ILE A 45 8.31 18.20 17.97
N ASP A 46 8.80 18.84 19.05
CA ASP A 46 8.87 20.31 19.16
C ASP A 46 9.72 20.92 18.02
N ASN A 47 10.84 20.30 17.66
CA ASN A 47 11.68 20.78 16.56
C ASN A 47 10.97 20.69 15.20
N VAL A 48 10.27 19.58 14.93
CA VAL A 48 9.48 19.45 13.70
C VAL A 48 8.32 20.45 13.69
N LEU A 49 7.65 20.64 14.82
CA LEU A 49 6.52 21.55 14.94
C LEU A 49 6.90 23.00 14.68
N LYS A 50 8.10 23.44 15.10
CA LYS A 50 8.62 24.79 14.78
C LYS A 50 8.66 25.07 13.28
N ILE A 51 9.04 24.06 12.47
CA ILE A 51 9.09 24.20 11.02
C ILE A 51 7.68 24.07 10.44
N LYS A 52 6.95 23.05 10.85
CA LYS A 52 5.61 22.76 10.34
C LYS A 52 4.63 23.91 10.55
N SER A 53 4.67 24.56 11.72
CA SER A 53 3.79 25.69 12.03
C SER A 53 4.04 26.93 11.16
N ASN A 54 5.21 27.00 10.49
CA ASN A 54 5.51 28.03 9.51
C ASN A 54 5.15 27.61 8.07
N MET A 55 4.88 26.32 7.85
CA MET A 55 4.53 25.80 6.51
C MET A 55 3.01 25.80 6.26
N ASP A 56 2.22 25.56 7.30
CA ASP A 56 0.76 25.56 7.22
C ASP A 56 0.11 26.01 8.54
N SER A 57 -1.14 26.44 8.45
CA SER A 57 -1.93 26.91 9.61
C SER A 57 -2.57 25.76 10.42
N GLY A 58 -2.22 24.53 10.13
CA GLY A 58 -2.75 23.32 10.76
C GLY A 58 -3.72 22.54 9.88
N MET A 59 -4.11 21.40 10.38
CA MET A 59 -5.00 20.47 9.67
C MET A 59 -6.47 20.80 9.97
N PHE A 60 -7.33 20.70 8.96
CA PHE A 60 -8.78 20.84 9.14
C PHE A 60 -9.30 19.89 10.23
N TYR A 61 -10.03 20.46 11.19
CA TYR A 61 -10.50 19.73 12.38
C TYR A 61 -11.31 18.48 12.07
N GLY A 62 -12.16 18.52 11.02
CA GLY A 62 -12.93 17.36 10.57
C GLY A 62 -12.06 16.15 10.18
N VAL A 63 -10.91 16.39 9.54
CA VAL A 63 -9.94 15.33 9.21
C VAL A 63 -9.32 14.75 10.47
N GLN A 64 -8.98 15.58 11.45
CA GLN A 64 -8.44 15.11 12.74
C GLN A 64 -9.45 14.21 13.47
N MET A 65 -10.72 14.63 13.53
CA MET A 65 -11.79 13.84 14.16
C MET A 65 -12.07 12.53 13.42
N GLY A 66 -11.98 12.54 12.08
CA GLY A 66 -12.04 11.32 11.27
C GLY A 66 -10.91 10.34 11.62
N ALA A 67 -9.68 10.85 11.76
CA ALA A 67 -8.52 10.05 12.18
C ALA A 67 -8.71 9.47 13.60
N VAL A 68 -9.17 10.28 14.55
CA VAL A 68 -9.49 9.81 15.92
C VAL A 68 -10.54 8.70 15.92
N LYS A 69 -11.56 8.82 15.06
CA LYS A 69 -12.58 7.78 14.90
C LYS A 69 -12.00 6.49 14.31
N ALA A 70 -11.16 6.63 13.28
CA ALA A 70 -10.49 5.49 12.65
C ALA A 70 -9.59 4.73 13.64
N LEU A 71 -8.80 5.44 14.43
CA LEU A 71 -7.91 4.85 15.44
C LEU A 71 -8.63 4.11 16.57
N LYS A 72 -9.94 4.30 16.71
CA LYS A 72 -10.80 3.58 17.67
C LYS A 72 -11.49 2.33 17.09
N LEU A 73 -11.23 2.02 15.81
CA LEU A 73 -11.77 0.81 15.19
C LEU A 73 -11.10 -0.44 15.80
N ASP A 74 -11.88 -1.46 15.97
CA ASP A 74 -11.46 -2.75 16.53
C ASP A 74 -10.99 -3.74 15.43
N ASP A 75 -10.59 -4.92 15.84
CA ASP A 75 -10.11 -5.97 14.96
C ASP A 75 -11.15 -6.42 13.92
N SER A 76 -12.44 -6.26 14.19
CA SER A 76 -13.50 -6.63 13.24
C SER A 76 -13.42 -5.83 11.95
N TRP A 77 -13.02 -4.55 12.03
CA TRP A 77 -12.76 -3.72 10.87
C TRP A 77 -11.63 -4.29 10.01
N PHE A 78 -10.49 -4.60 10.65
CA PHE A 78 -9.32 -5.11 9.94
C PHE A 78 -9.60 -6.48 9.31
N ASN A 79 -10.29 -7.37 10.02
CA ASN A 79 -10.69 -8.67 9.50
C ASN A 79 -11.57 -8.51 8.25
N LYS A 80 -12.59 -7.65 8.30
CA LYS A 80 -13.46 -7.37 7.15
C LYS A 80 -12.69 -6.83 5.94
N ILE A 81 -11.78 -5.90 6.15
CA ILE A 81 -10.97 -5.33 5.06
C ILE A 81 -10.00 -6.37 4.50
N ASN A 82 -9.36 -7.14 5.35
CA ASN A 82 -8.45 -8.22 4.93
C ASN A 82 -9.17 -9.28 4.11
N ASP A 83 -10.39 -9.68 4.47
CA ASP A 83 -11.20 -10.62 3.69
C ASP A 83 -11.48 -10.12 2.27
N ILE A 84 -11.79 -8.82 2.12
CA ILE A 84 -11.98 -8.20 0.80
C ILE A 84 -10.69 -8.29 -0.02
N TYR A 85 -9.55 -7.91 0.56
CA TYR A 85 -8.27 -7.96 -0.14
C TYR A 85 -7.82 -9.38 -0.46
N LEU A 86 -8.09 -10.36 0.40
CA LEU A 86 -7.80 -11.78 0.13
C LEU A 86 -8.58 -12.31 -1.09
N LYS A 87 -9.88 -11.98 -1.20
CA LYS A 87 -10.69 -12.36 -2.36
C LYS A 87 -10.14 -11.74 -3.65
N ARG A 88 -9.82 -10.45 -3.63
CA ARG A 88 -9.23 -9.74 -4.78
C ARG A 88 -7.86 -10.29 -5.16
N LYS A 89 -7.02 -10.56 -4.15
CA LYS A 89 -5.71 -11.16 -4.35
C LYS A 89 -5.83 -12.50 -5.08
N LYS A 90 -6.75 -13.37 -4.67
CA LYS A 90 -6.97 -14.66 -5.33
C LYS A 90 -7.18 -14.49 -6.84
N ILE A 91 -8.05 -13.57 -7.26
CA ILE A 91 -8.31 -13.34 -8.69
C ILE A 91 -7.06 -12.79 -9.40
N VAL A 92 -6.31 -11.89 -8.76
CA VAL A 92 -5.06 -11.35 -9.32
C VAL A 92 -3.98 -12.44 -9.45
N LEU A 93 -3.88 -13.38 -8.52
CA LEU A 93 -2.94 -14.50 -8.63
C LEU A 93 -3.32 -15.42 -9.81
N GLU A 94 -4.60 -15.66 -10.05
CA GLU A 94 -5.07 -16.37 -11.24
C GLU A 94 -4.71 -15.62 -12.55
N ILE A 95 -4.73 -14.28 -12.55
CA ILE A 95 -4.20 -13.46 -13.66
C ILE A 95 -2.70 -13.67 -13.83
N CYS A 96 -1.94 -13.69 -12.74
CA CYS A 96 -0.50 -13.95 -12.79
C CYS A 96 -0.20 -15.33 -13.39
N ASP A 97 -0.96 -16.35 -13.04
CA ASP A 97 -0.81 -17.70 -13.60
C ASP A 97 -1.09 -17.73 -15.11
N ILE A 98 -2.16 -17.06 -15.58
CA ILE A 98 -2.49 -16.93 -17.01
C ILE A 98 -1.36 -16.24 -17.79
N LEU A 99 -0.74 -15.24 -17.19
CA LEU A 99 0.35 -14.45 -17.78
C LEU A 99 1.73 -15.11 -17.60
N ASN A 100 1.81 -16.28 -16.97
CA ASN A 100 3.06 -16.98 -16.62
C ASN A 100 4.03 -16.09 -15.83
N LEU A 101 3.54 -15.49 -14.73
CA LEU A 101 4.32 -14.64 -13.83
C LEU A 101 4.63 -15.38 -12.53
N SER A 102 5.79 -15.14 -11.95
CA SER A 102 6.14 -15.60 -10.60
C SER A 102 5.79 -14.56 -9.54
N TYR A 103 5.26 -15.01 -8.41
CA TYR A 103 4.86 -14.15 -7.30
C TYR A 103 5.05 -14.86 -5.95
N ASP A 104 5.12 -14.11 -4.87
CA ASP A 104 5.07 -14.66 -3.51
C ASP A 104 3.61 -14.79 -3.05
N PRO A 105 3.08 -16.04 -2.90
CA PRO A 105 1.71 -16.25 -2.45
C PRO A 105 1.47 -15.78 -1.01
N LYS A 106 2.54 -15.67 -0.20
CA LYS A 106 2.48 -15.21 1.20
C LYS A 106 2.60 -13.69 1.33
N SER A 107 2.84 -12.96 0.22
CA SER A 107 2.90 -11.50 0.25
C SER A 107 1.63 -10.90 0.85
N VAL A 108 1.76 -9.84 1.62
CA VAL A 108 0.65 -9.13 2.27
C VAL A 108 0.51 -7.70 1.73
N GLY A 109 -0.57 -7.02 2.11
CA GLY A 109 -0.85 -5.66 1.68
C GLY A 109 -1.75 -5.60 0.46
N MET A 110 -1.82 -4.43 -0.17
CA MET A 110 -2.79 -4.13 -1.23
C MET A 110 -2.20 -4.15 -2.65
N PHE A 111 -1.03 -4.75 -2.81
CA PHE A 111 -0.36 -4.89 -4.10
C PHE A 111 0.18 -6.31 -4.27
N VAL A 112 0.13 -6.81 -5.51
CA VAL A 112 0.86 -8.03 -5.90
C VAL A 112 2.03 -7.59 -6.78
N TRP A 113 3.24 -7.98 -6.37
CA TRP A 113 4.48 -7.77 -7.10
C TRP A 113 4.82 -9.06 -7.82
N ALA A 114 4.80 -9.04 -9.15
CA ALA A 114 4.96 -10.24 -9.95
C ALA A 114 6.14 -10.11 -10.91
N LYS A 115 6.99 -11.16 -10.94
CA LYS A 115 8.16 -11.26 -11.82
C LYS A 115 7.73 -11.81 -13.19
N ILE A 116 8.24 -11.23 -14.23
CA ILE A 116 8.04 -11.67 -15.62
C ILE A 116 9.00 -12.84 -15.91
N ASN A 117 8.44 -13.99 -16.31
CA ASN A 117 9.22 -15.19 -16.61
C ASN A 117 9.61 -15.30 -18.10
N SER A 118 9.15 -14.39 -18.94
CA SER A 118 9.49 -14.31 -20.35
C SER A 118 10.62 -13.32 -20.61
N ASN A 119 11.12 -13.27 -21.86
CA ASN A 119 12.12 -12.29 -22.27
C ASN A 119 11.57 -10.86 -22.50
N LYS A 120 10.29 -10.63 -22.17
CA LYS A 120 9.69 -9.30 -22.28
C LYS A 120 10.16 -8.40 -21.14
N SER A 121 10.46 -7.17 -21.46
CA SER A 121 10.64 -6.10 -20.47
C SER A 121 9.34 -5.78 -19.76
N SER A 122 9.42 -5.14 -18.59
CA SER A 122 8.22 -4.67 -17.88
C SER A 122 7.41 -3.69 -18.73
N LYS A 123 8.06 -2.87 -19.56
CA LYS A 123 7.38 -1.97 -20.50
C LYS A 123 6.61 -2.73 -21.56
N GLU A 124 7.23 -3.67 -22.27
CA GLU A 124 6.59 -4.44 -23.34
C GLU A 124 5.37 -5.22 -22.84
N LEU A 125 5.45 -5.83 -21.65
CA LEU A 125 4.31 -6.54 -21.09
C LEU A 125 3.19 -5.57 -20.68
N THR A 126 3.51 -4.44 -20.07
CA THR A 126 2.47 -3.48 -19.66
C THR A 126 1.85 -2.78 -20.86
N ASP A 127 2.59 -2.47 -21.93
CA ASP A 127 2.07 -1.92 -23.16
C ASP A 127 1.11 -2.92 -23.84
N TYR A 128 1.51 -4.21 -23.94
CA TYR A 128 0.63 -5.27 -24.43
C TYR A 128 -0.67 -5.35 -23.65
N LEU A 129 -0.60 -5.38 -22.31
CA LEU A 129 -1.78 -5.44 -21.46
C LEU A 129 -2.68 -4.22 -21.65
N LEU A 130 -2.09 -3.04 -21.80
CA LEU A 130 -2.84 -1.79 -21.98
C LEU A 130 -3.50 -1.70 -23.33
N TYR A 131 -2.76 -1.87 -24.42
CA TYR A 131 -3.24 -1.61 -25.78
C TYR A 131 -4.04 -2.77 -26.37
N GLU A 132 -3.64 -4.01 -26.10
CA GLU A 132 -4.30 -5.19 -26.67
C GLU A 132 -5.41 -5.76 -25.77
N LYS A 133 -5.27 -5.61 -24.44
CA LYS A 133 -6.20 -6.21 -23.47
C LYS A 133 -7.02 -5.17 -22.70
N ASN A 134 -6.74 -3.88 -22.86
CA ASN A 134 -7.34 -2.78 -22.10
C ASN A 134 -7.20 -2.99 -20.57
N ILE A 135 -6.04 -3.45 -20.13
CA ILE A 135 -5.70 -3.68 -18.73
C ILE A 135 -4.49 -2.84 -18.36
N PHE A 136 -4.68 -1.87 -17.47
CA PHE A 136 -3.58 -1.07 -16.95
C PHE A 136 -2.96 -1.71 -15.71
N VAL A 137 -1.67 -1.96 -15.75
CA VAL A 137 -0.85 -2.38 -14.61
C VAL A 137 0.40 -1.52 -14.53
N THR A 138 1.03 -1.46 -13.37
CA THR A 138 2.21 -0.62 -13.17
C THR A 138 3.48 -1.37 -13.54
N PRO A 139 4.30 -0.88 -14.50
CA PRO A 139 5.59 -1.49 -14.80
C PRO A 139 6.57 -1.28 -13.65
N GLY A 140 7.40 -2.29 -13.38
CA GLY A 140 8.29 -2.27 -12.22
C GLY A 140 9.42 -1.27 -12.34
N PHE A 141 9.90 -0.95 -13.56
CA PHE A 141 11.01 -0.01 -13.75
C PHE A 141 10.75 1.38 -13.16
N ILE A 142 9.49 1.82 -13.02
CA ILE A 142 9.17 3.12 -12.39
C ILE A 142 9.56 3.19 -10.90
N PHE A 143 9.81 2.04 -10.27
CA PHE A 143 10.28 1.94 -8.87
C PHE A 143 11.81 1.86 -8.78
N GLY A 144 12.51 2.07 -9.88
CA GLY A 144 13.96 2.02 -9.98
C GLY A 144 14.47 0.81 -10.77
N LYS A 145 15.78 0.79 -11.03
CA LYS A 145 16.43 -0.22 -11.89
C LYS A 145 16.18 -1.67 -11.47
N ASN A 146 16.04 -1.92 -10.17
CA ASN A 146 15.79 -3.26 -9.63
C ASN A 146 14.34 -3.72 -9.84
N GLY A 147 13.44 -2.84 -10.29
CA GLY A 147 12.07 -3.15 -10.64
C GLY A 147 11.90 -3.64 -12.08
N GLU A 148 12.94 -3.54 -12.94
CA GLU A 148 12.86 -4.09 -14.28
C GLU A 148 12.67 -5.61 -14.24
N GLY A 149 11.85 -6.13 -15.16
CA GLY A 149 11.41 -7.53 -15.17
C GLY A 149 10.27 -7.85 -14.19
N TYR A 150 9.65 -6.83 -13.60
CA TYR A 150 8.49 -6.99 -12.70
C TYR A 150 7.33 -6.09 -13.14
N ILE A 151 6.12 -6.48 -12.72
CA ILE A 151 4.92 -5.63 -12.78
C ILE A 151 4.19 -5.65 -11.44
N ARG A 152 3.43 -4.58 -11.15
CA ARG A 152 2.66 -4.46 -9.92
C ARG A 152 1.18 -4.36 -10.21
N PHE A 153 0.40 -5.27 -9.63
CA PHE A 153 -1.05 -5.20 -9.60
C PHE A 153 -1.55 -4.49 -8.34
N SER A 154 -2.63 -3.73 -8.47
CA SER A 154 -3.34 -3.11 -7.34
C SER A 154 -4.57 -3.93 -6.99
N LEU A 155 -4.79 -4.18 -5.70
CA LEU A 155 -5.99 -4.83 -5.16
C LEU A 155 -7.08 -3.82 -4.76
N CYS A 156 -6.92 -2.53 -5.09
CA CYS A 156 -7.85 -1.47 -4.66
C CYS A 156 -9.13 -1.41 -5.51
N LEU A 157 -9.17 -2.10 -6.65
CA LEU A 157 -10.35 -2.15 -7.50
C LEU A 157 -11.38 -3.17 -7.00
N ASP A 158 -12.64 -2.96 -7.39
CA ASP A 158 -13.72 -3.90 -7.13
C ASP A 158 -13.48 -5.27 -7.78
N GLU A 159 -13.94 -6.35 -7.14
CA GLU A 159 -13.78 -7.72 -7.62
C GLU A 159 -14.34 -7.93 -9.03
N LYS A 160 -15.46 -7.29 -9.37
CA LYS A 160 -16.05 -7.35 -10.70
C LYS A 160 -15.13 -6.80 -11.77
N ILE A 161 -14.43 -5.69 -11.47
CA ILE A 161 -13.48 -5.08 -12.41
C ILE A 161 -12.27 -5.98 -12.61
N ILE A 162 -11.75 -6.56 -11.52
CA ILE A 162 -10.60 -7.49 -11.59
C ILE A 162 -10.99 -8.76 -12.37
N THR A 163 -12.18 -9.31 -12.12
CA THR A 163 -12.71 -10.47 -12.86
C THR A 163 -12.89 -10.16 -14.34
N LYS A 164 -13.39 -8.96 -14.68
CA LYS A 164 -13.50 -8.52 -16.07
C LYS A 164 -12.12 -8.40 -16.74
N ALA A 165 -11.11 -7.93 -16.01
CA ALA A 165 -9.73 -7.93 -16.53
C ALA A 165 -9.23 -9.36 -16.80
N LYS A 166 -9.47 -10.30 -15.88
CA LYS A 166 -9.14 -11.71 -16.05
C LYS A 166 -9.77 -12.30 -17.31
N SER A 167 -11.06 -12.06 -17.56
CA SER A 167 -11.78 -12.59 -18.74
C SER A 167 -11.24 -12.07 -20.09
N ARG A 168 -10.53 -10.93 -20.10
CA ARG A 168 -9.90 -10.40 -21.33
C ARG A 168 -8.58 -11.09 -21.67
N LEU A 169 -8.04 -11.91 -20.78
CA LEU A 169 -6.79 -12.64 -20.96
C LEU A 169 -7.02 -14.09 -21.42
N GLN A 170 -8.23 -14.56 -21.28
CA GLN A 170 -8.68 -15.88 -21.76
C GLN A 170 -9.15 -15.78 -23.21
#